data_2e5e13e73e0403114248a4dceef36813
#
_entry.id   2e5e13e73e0403114248a4dceef36813
#
_cell.length_a   1.000
_cell.length_b   1.000
_cell.length_c   1.000
_cell.angle_alpha   90.00
_cell.angle_beta   90.00
_cell.angle_gamma   90.00
#
_symmetry.space_group_name_H-M   'P 1'
#
loop_
_entity.id
_entity.type
_entity.pdbx_description
1 polymer ?
#
loop_
_entity_poly.entity_id
_entity_poly.type
_entity_poly.pdbx_seq_one_letter_code
_entity_poly.pdbx_strand_id
1 'polypeptide(L)'
;LTVTDNLQAEDLDVQLRTLTQEPPLSLNGGEPTFSYPLSSWAYHEKLRQLRMIIQLGFELSIYSPEELPGMYWYLSHLCSTHLGHIDRIRTFTIAASRRNVSPASFPGKKENAAAERKRAFEKTLKLLDRHTTTVLAIDAFALALHALYVLLARHNLLPTATSSQAYSSARLRYELRMKPFIPITLPQLVPFEDYQREAILEGDSDAAVLDRATRAIAEARRAWESVLANGAFLPSFDKEQESKATATATATAIEDEWRRDVKDTLRACIGTSIAIGTVKKALAERSSSKKDSQGSPLNLTVEIPEVGSKNRWHDWWVVPCVLEKKAAPKK
;
A
#
# COMPACT_ATOMS: atom_id res chain seq x y z
N LEU A 1 -7.43 -11.54 16.98
CA LEU A 1 -8.15 -11.27 15.71
C LEU A 1 -8.63 -12.59 15.14
N THR A 2 -9.76 -13.08 15.62
CA THR A 2 -10.54 -14.10 14.91
C THR A 2 -11.07 -13.40 13.65
N VAL A 3 -10.24 -13.39 12.64
CA VAL A 3 -10.67 -13.04 11.30
C VAL A 3 -11.73 -14.07 10.96
N THR A 4 -12.97 -13.62 10.79
CA THR A 4 -14.00 -14.45 10.18
C THR A 4 -13.38 -15.03 8.92
N ASP A 5 -13.23 -16.33 8.87
CA ASP A 5 -12.71 -17.02 7.71
C ASP A 5 -13.58 -16.57 6.51
N ASN A 6 -12.99 -16.38 5.35
CA ASN A 6 -13.76 -16.02 4.16
C ASN A 6 -14.91 -17.01 3.91
N LEU A 7 -14.69 -18.29 4.21
CA LEU A 7 -15.73 -19.32 4.15
C LEU A 7 -16.93 -19.00 5.06
N GLN A 8 -16.67 -18.59 6.31
CA GLN A 8 -17.76 -18.20 7.21
C GLN A 8 -18.51 -16.95 6.72
N ALA A 9 -17.77 -15.99 6.12
CA ALA A 9 -18.40 -14.82 5.55
C ALA A 9 -19.25 -15.16 4.30
N GLU A 10 -18.79 -16.10 3.48
CA GLU A 10 -19.54 -16.62 2.34
C GLU A 10 -20.78 -17.38 2.77
N ASP A 11 -20.70 -18.21 3.80
CA ASP A 11 -21.86 -18.90 4.38
C ASP A 11 -22.90 -17.93 4.92
N LEU A 12 -22.49 -16.87 5.60
CA LEU A 12 -23.38 -15.81 6.08
C LEU A 12 -24.03 -15.06 4.92
N ASP A 13 -23.29 -14.75 3.88
CA ASP A 13 -23.85 -14.12 2.67
C ASP A 13 -24.88 -15.02 1.98
N VAL A 14 -24.65 -16.33 1.92
CA VAL A 14 -25.63 -17.31 1.39
C VAL A 14 -26.89 -17.30 2.25
N GLN A 15 -26.77 -17.32 3.56
CA GLN A 15 -27.92 -17.26 4.48
C GLN A 15 -28.70 -15.96 4.33
N LEU A 16 -28.04 -14.81 4.27
CA LEU A 16 -28.66 -13.51 4.06
C LEU A 16 -29.44 -13.46 2.73
N ARG A 17 -28.85 -14.00 1.66
CA ARG A 17 -29.53 -14.10 0.36
C ARG A 17 -30.77 -14.96 0.39
N THR A 18 -30.69 -16.11 1.06
CA THR A 18 -31.84 -17.02 1.20
C THR A 18 -32.98 -16.31 1.92
N LEU A 19 -32.66 -15.48 2.93
CA LEU A 19 -33.63 -14.69 3.69
C LEU A 19 -34.20 -13.52 2.87
N THR A 20 -33.39 -12.86 2.04
CA THR A 20 -33.80 -11.68 1.26
C THR A 20 -34.36 -12.03 -0.11
N GLN A 21 -34.29 -13.31 -0.54
CA GLN A 21 -34.68 -13.80 -1.86
C GLN A 21 -34.04 -13.03 -3.03
N GLU A 22 -32.88 -12.43 -2.82
CA GLU A 22 -32.18 -11.69 -3.86
C GLU A 22 -31.43 -12.64 -4.81
N PRO A 23 -31.59 -12.50 -6.14
CA PRO A 23 -30.86 -13.30 -7.09
C PRO A 23 -29.37 -12.97 -7.11
N PRO A 24 -28.50 -13.94 -7.41
CA PRO A 24 -27.07 -13.70 -7.52
C PRO A 24 -26.73 -12.66 -8.60
N LEU A 25 -25.77 -11.80 -8.31
CA LEU A 25 -25.23 -10.87 -9.30
C LEU A 25 -24.28 -11.63 -10.22
N SER A 26 -24.63 -11.76 -11.49
CA SER A 26 -23.74 -12.26 -12.56
C SER A 26 -23.43 -11.13 -13.51
N LEU A 27 -22.15 -10.92 -13.84
CA LEU A 27 -21.72 -9.85 -14.74
C LEU A 27 -21.85 -10.22 -16.23
N ASN A 28 -21.72 -11.49 -16.60
CA ASN A 28 -21.67 -11.93 -18.01
C ASN A 28 -22.44 -13.22 -18.30
N GLY A 29 -23.49 -13.54 -17.54
CA GLY A 29 -24.23 -14.79 -17.73
C GLY A 29 -23.46 -16.08 -17.36
N GLY A 30 -22.24 -15.94 -16.85
CA GLY A 30 -21.44 -17.01 -16.27
C GLY A 30 -21.69 -17.17 -14.77
N GLU A 31 -20.96 -18.10 -14.14
CA GLU A 31 -21.03 -18.29 -12.69
C GLU A 31 -20.77 -16.97 -11.94
N PRO A 32 -21.54 -16.69 -10.87
CA PRO A 32 -21.41 -15.48 -10.11
C PRO A 32 -20.06 -15.47 -9.37
N THR A 33 -19.08 -14.77 -9.92
CA THR A 33 -17.73 -14.68 -9.35
C THR A 33 -17.65 -13.81 -8.10
N PHE A 34 -18.70 -13.05 -7.81
CA PHE A 34 -18.71 -12.14 -6.66
C PHE A 34 -20.14 -11.78 -6.29
N SER A 35 -20.69 -12.46 -5.31
CA SER A 35 -22.11 -12.29 -4.99
C SER A 35 -22.36 -11.81 -3.57
N TYR A 36 -21.30 -11.58 -2.79
CA TYR A 36 -21.43 -11.58 -1.33
C TYR A 36 -20.82 -10.31 -0.74
N PRO A 37 -21.66 -9.35 -0.32
CA PRO A 37 -21.18 -8.08 0.21
C PRO A 37 -20.40 -8.24 1.51
N LEU A 38 -20.75 -9.21 2.35
CA LEU A 38 -20.08 -9.44 3.62
C LEU A 38 -18.68 -10.06 3.42
N SER A 39 -18.56 -11.10 2.58
CA SER A 39 -17.27 -11.70 2.26
C SER A 39 -16.36 -10.73 1.50
N SER A 40 -16.94 -9.90 0.63
CA SER A 40 -16.24 -8.83 -0.05
C SER A 40 -15.67 -7.80 0.93
N TRP A 41 -16.47 -7.36 1.88
CA TRP A 41 -16.03 -6.46 2.92
C TRP A 41 -14.97 -7.10 3.82
N ALA A 42 -15.15 -8.35 4.23
CA ALA A 42 -14.19 -9.09 5.03
C ALA A 42 -12.83 -9.23 4.31
N TYR A 43 -12.85 -9.48 3.00
CA TYR A 43 -11.65 -9.55 2.20
C TYR A 43 -10.94 -8.18 2.05
N HIS A 44 -11.70 -7.12 1.87
CA HIS A 44 -11.19 -5.75 1.86
C HIS A 44 -10.48 -5.40 3.17
N GLU A 45 -11.12 -5.67 4.32
CA GLU A 45 -10.53 -5.43 5.64
C GLU A 45 -9.28 -6.29 5.88
N LYS A 46 -9.29 -7.53 5.44
CA LYS A 46 -8.13 -8.42 5.52
C LYS A 46 -6.92 -7.85 4.79
N LEU A 47 -7.08 -7.39 3.54
CA LEU A 47 -6.00 -6.75 2.79
C LEU A 47 -5.52 -5.45 3.45
N ARG A 48 -6.43 -4.68 4.02
CA ARG A 48 -6.11 -3.48 4.79
C ARG A 48 -5.25 -3.82 6.02
N GLN A 49 -5.65 -4.82 6.79
CA GLN A 49 -4.94 -5.27 7.99
C GLN A 49 -3.54 -5.82 7.63
N LEU A 50 -3.42 -6.61 6.58
CA LEU A 50 -2.12 -7.13 6.13
C LEU A 50 -1.14 -6.01 5.79
N ARG A 51 -1.59 -4.97 5.08
CA ARG A 51 -0.76 -3.79 4.80
C ARG A 51 -0.35 -3.07 6.08
N MET A 52 -1.27 -2.88 7.01
CA MET A 52 -0.98 -2.25 8.30
C MET A 52 0.05 -3.05 9.12
N ILE A 53 -0.01 -4.38 9.11
CA ILE A 53 0.98 -5.24 9.80
C ILE A 53 2.38 -5.03 9.20
N ILE A 54 2.50 -4.93 7.87
CA ILE A 54 3.79 -4.67 7.23
C ILE A 54 4.30 -3.27 7.61
N GLN A 55 3.44 -2.27 7.54
CA GLN A 55 3.80 -0.90 7.89
C GLN A 55 4.21 -0.77 9.36
N LEU A 56 3.50 -1.45 10.26
CA LEU A 56 3.90 -1.55 11.67
C LEU A 56 5.28 -2.19 11.83
N GLY A 57 5.63 -3.17 11.01
CA GLY A 57 6.97 -3.74 10.99
C GLY A 57 8.06 -2.74 10.62
N PHE A 58 7.78 -1.78 9.73
CA PHE A 58 8.67 -0.65 9.45
C PHE A 58 8.77 0.31 10.64
N GLU A 59 7.65 0.65 11.24
CA GLU A 59 7.58 1.52 12.41
C GLU A 59 8.41 0.98 13.57
N LEU A 60 8.29 -0.31 13.84
CA LEU A 60 9.00 -1.01 14.90
C LEU A 60 10.43 -1.42 14.53
N SER A 61 10.92 -1.11 13.33
CA SER A 61 12.23 -1.51 12.81
C SER A 61 12.50 -3.03 12.93
N ILE A 62 11.46 -3.84 12.66
CA ILE A 62 11.55 -5.31 12.73
C ILE A 62 12.37 -5.85 11.54
N TYR A 63 12.33 -5.16 10.38
CA TYR A 63 13.00 -5.60 9.18
C TYR A 63 14.44 -5.13 9.14
N SER A 64 15.37 -6.06 8.91
CA SER A 64 16.77 -5.69 8.67
C SER A 64 16.91 -4.94 7.33
N PRO A 65 17.98 -4.15 7.15
CA PRO A 65 18.22 -3.42 5.89
C PRO A 65 18.19 -4.32 4.64
N GLU A 66 18.65 -5.55 4.77
CA GLU A 66 18.66 -6.54 3.69
C GLU A 66 17.26 -7.06 3.32
N GLU A 67 16.29 -6.97 4.24
CA GLU A 67 14.91 -7.42 4.03
C GLU A 67 14.04 -6.32 3.40
N LEU A 68 14.44 -5.04 3.51
CA LEU A 68 13.63 -3.90 3.07
C LEU A 68 13.20 -3.98 1.59
N PRO A 69 14.08 -4.37 0.63
CA PRO A 69 13.64 -4.52 -0.76
C PRO A 69 12.46 -5.48 -0.89
N GLY A 70 12.56 -6.64 -0.27
CA GLY A 70 11.50 -7.66 -0.32
C GLY A 70 10.21 -7.24 0.39
N MET A 71 10.32 -6.53 1.51
CA MET A 71 9.14 -6.08 2.25
C MET A 71 8.39 -4.97 1.52
N TYR A 72 9.08 -4.05 0.85
CA TYR A 72 8.44 -3.04 0.01
C TYR A 72 7.83 -3.64 -1.25
N TRP A 73 8.48 -4.64 -1.86
CA TRP A 73 7.88 -5.41 -2.94
C TRP A 73 6.58 -6.08 -2.49
N TYR A 74 6.58 -6.74 -1.34
CA TYR A 74 5.39 -7.42 -0.83
C TYR A 74 4.26 -6.45 -0.46
N LEU A 75 4.60 -5.28 0.09
CA LEU A 75 3.61 -4.22 0.34
C LEU A 75 2.95 -3.77 -0.97
N SER A 76 3.72 -3.57 -2.03
CA SER A 76 3.19 -3.24 -3.37
C SER A 76 2.33 -4.37 -3.93
N HIS A 77 2.75 -5.63 -3.79
CA HIS A 77 1.95 -6.79 -4.19
C HIS A 77 0.58 -6.83 -3.52
N LEU A 78 0.53 -6.56 -2.21
CA LEU A 78 -0.74 -6.44 -1.47
C LEU A 78 -1.59 -5.26 -1.95
N CYS A 79 -0.97 -4.12 -2.27
CA CYS A 79 -1.66 -2.97 -2.82
C CYS A 79 -2.29 -3.29 -4.18
N SER A 80 -1.56 -3.93 -5.07
CA SER A 80 -2.07 -4.34 -6.39
C SER A 80 -3.26 -5.31 -6.26
N THR A 81 -3.17 -6.29 -5.35
CA THR A 81 -4.27 -7.20 -5.04
C THR A 81 -5.49 -6.44 -4.50
N HIS A 82 -5.25 -5.46 -3.63
CA HIS A 82 -6.33 -4.65 -3.04
C HIS A 82 -7.01 -3.75 -4.08
N LEU A 83 -6.24 -3.15 -4.98
CA LEU A 83 -6.78 -2.35 -6.08
C LEU A 83 -7.69 -3.19 -6.98
N GLY A 84 -7.26 -4.39 -7.36
CA GLY A 84 -8.08 -5.32 -8.13
C GLY A 84 -9.38 -5.70 -7.40
N HIS A 85 -9.34 -5.83 -6.09
CA HIS A 85 -10.53 -6.09 -5.28
C HIS A 85 -11.47 -4.88 -5.23
N ILE A 86 -10.97 -3.66 -5.00
CA ILE A 86 -11.76 -2.43 -5.02
C ILE A 86 -12.44 -2.23 -6.38
N ASP A 87 -11.73 -2.50 -7.47
CA ASP A 87 -12.30 -2.41 -8.81
C ASP A 87 -13.45 -3.39 -9.03
N ARG A 88 -13.33 -4.62 -8.54
CA ARG A 88 -14.44 -5.59 -8.52
C ARG A 88 -15.63 -5.05 -7.75
N ILE A 89 -15.44 -4.55 -6.51
CA ILE A 89 -16.53 -3.97 -5.71
C ILE A 89 -17.21 -2.82 -6.48
N ARG A 90 -16.43 -1.95 -7.11
CA ARG A 90 -16.93 -0.85 -7.94
C ARG A 90 -17.80 -1.35 -9.07
N THR A 91 -17.33 -2.32 -9.83
CA THR A 91 -18.04 -2.91 -10.96
C THR A 91 -19.38 -3.50 -10.50
N PHE A 92 -19.40 -4.24 -9.38
CA PHE A 92 -20.64 -4.78 -8.81
C PHE A 92 -21.60 -3.69 -8.33
N THR A 93 -21.09 -2.67 -7.67
CA THR A 93 -21.90 -1.55 -7.18
C THR A 93 -22.62 -0.86 -8.34
N ILE A 94 -21.90 -0.63 -9.46
CA ILE A 94 -22.47 -0.04 -10.67
C ILE A 94 -23.52 -0.98 -11.31
N ALA A 95 -23.22 -2.28 -11.41
CA ALA A 95 -24.14 -3.26 -11.98
C ALA A 95 -25.43 -3.39 -11.15
N ALA A 96 -25.31 -3.42 -9.82
CA ALA A 96 -26.46 -3.45 -8.89
C ALA A 96 -27.33 -2.21 -9.02
N SER A 97 -26.73 -1.03 -9.14
CA SER A 97 -27.46 0.23 -9.35
C SER A 97 -28.32 0.22 -10.62
N ARG A 98 -27.82 -0.35 -11.71
CA ARG A 98 -28.55 -0.45 -12.98
C ARG A 98 -29.75 -1.39 -12.92
N ARG A 99 -29.70 -2.47 -12.14
CA ARG A 99 -30.76 -3.46 -11.99
C ARG A 99 -31.93 -2.95 -11.14
N ASN A 100 -31.66 -2.11 -10.14
CA ASN A 100 -32.67 -1.57 -9.23
C ASN A 100 -33.55 -0.46 -9.84
N VAL A 101 -33.42 -0.17 -11.14
CA VAL A 101 -34.26 0.77 -11.92
C VAL A 101 -35.52 0.11 -12.48
N SER A 102 -35.95 -1.05 -12.02
CA SER A 102 -37.17 -1.68 -12.50
C SER A 102 -38.43 -0.90 -12.06
N PRO A 103 -39.34 -0.57 -12.97
CA PRO A 103 -40.49 0.30 -12.71
C PRO A 103 -41.69 -0.51 -12.25
N ALA A 104 -41.75 -0.96 -11.03
CA ALA A 104 -42.98 -1.53 -10.52
C ALA A 104 -43.37 -0.97 -9.14
N SER A 105 -44.50 -0.38 -9.14
CA SER A 105 -45.45 -0.14 -8.05
C SER A 105 -45.38 1.13 -7.16
N PHE A 106 -46.50 1.82 -7.13
CA PHE A 106 -47.06 2.87 -6.25
C PHE A 106 -46.43 4.27 -6.21
N PRO A 107 -47.17 5.32 -6.59
CA PRO A 107 -46.72 6.73 -6.55
C PRO A 107 -46.77 7.26 -5.12
N GLY A 108 -45.82 8.10 -4.76
CA GLY A 108 -45.81 8.95 -3.56
C GLY A 108 -44.78 8.64 -2.47
N LYS A 109 -44.53 7.37 -2.10
CA LYS A 109 -43.43 7.00 -1.16
C LYS A 109 -42.10 6.71 -1.87
N LYS A 110 -42.10 6.66 -3.19
CA LYS A 110 -41.00 6.17 -4.03
C LYS A 110 -39.93 7.21 -4.35
N GLU A 111 -40.31 8.48 -4.48
CA GLU A 111 -39.34 9.52 -4.83
C GLU A 111 -38.25 9.70 -3.76
N ASN A 112 -38.65 9.65 -2.48
CA ASN A 112 -37.70 9.74 -1.37
C ASN A 112 -36.76 8.51 -1.32
N ALA A 113 -37.31 7.30 -1.49
CA ALA A 113 -36.51 6.07 -1.51
C ALA A 113 -35.56 6.00 -2.70
N ALA A 114 -35.95 6.48 -3.87
CA ALA A 114 -35.09 6.56 -5.04
C ALA A 114 -33.96 7.59 -4.86
N ALA A 115 -34.27 8.73 -4.28
CA ALA A 115 -33.29 9.77 -3.96
C ALA A 115 -32.28 9.30 -2.90
N GLU A 116 -32.72 8.59 -1.86
CA GLU A 116 -31.87 7.99 -0.84
C GLU A 116 -30.93 6.93 -1.43
N ARG A 117 -31.45 6.03 -2.27
CA ARG A 117 -30.62 5.02 -2.98
C ARG A 117 -29.56 5.68 -3.85
N LYS A 118 -29.92 6.72 -4.60
CA LYS A 118 -28.97 7.48 -5.43
C LYS A 118 -27.89 8.12 -4.57
N ARG A 119 -28.23 8.75 -3.45
CA ARG A 119 -27.28 9.33 -2.51
C ARG A 119 -26.34 8.26 -1.91
N ALA A 120 -26.89 7.11 -1.49
CA ALA A 120 -26.11 6.00 -0.96
C ALA A 120 -25.12 5.45 -2.00
N PHE A 121 -25.57 5.29 -3.25
CA PHE A 121 -24.73 4.86 -4.36
C PHE A 121 -23.58 5.85 -4.63
N GLU A 122 -23.89 7.15 -4.74
CA GLU A 122 -22.88 8.20 -4.94
C GLU A 122 -21.89 8.25 -3.77
N LYS A 123 -22.36 8.10 -2.53
CA LYS A 123 -21.51 8.02 -1.34
C LYS A 123 -20.58 6.81 -1.38
N THR A 124 -21.09 5.65 -1.80
CA THR A 124 -20.29 4.43 -1.93
C THR A 124 -19.20 4.57 -3.00
N LEU A 125 -19.54 5.09 -4.19
CA LEU A 125 -18.55 5.33 -5.24
C LEU A 125 -17.45 6.30 -4.78
N LYS A 126 -17.84 7.38 -4.13
CA LYS A 126 -16.89 8.37 -3.58
C LYS A 126 -15.97 7.77 -2.52
N LEU A 127 -16.47 6.85 -1.71
CA LEU A 127 -15.66 6.08 -0.77
C LEU A 127 -14.66 5.18 -1.48
N LEU A 128 -15.11 4.42 -2.48
CA LEU A 128 -14.25 3.55 -3.28
C LEU A 128 -13.16 4.35 -4.01
N ASP A 129 -13.48 5.53 -4.54
CA ASP A 129 -12.50 6.43 -5.17
C ASP A 129 -11.41 6.87 -4.20
N ARG A 130 -11.78 7.23 -2.98
CA ARG A 130 -10.82 7.58 -1.92
C ARG A 130 -9.94 6.39 -1.54
N HIS A 131 -10.51 5.22 -1.36
CA HIS A 131 -9.74 4.00 -1.08
C HIS A 131 -8.77 3.69 -2.23
N THR A 132 -9.23 3.76 -3.47
CA THR A 132 -8.38 3.59 -4.66
C THR A 132 -7.21 4.57 -4.63
N THR A 133 -7.46 5.86 -4.45
CA THR A 133 -6.42 6.90 -4.43
C THR A 133 -5.40 6.65 -3.33
N THR A 134 -5.85 6.27 -2.13
CA THR A 134 -4.96 5.98 -1.00
C THR A 134 -4.11 4.74 -1.26
N VAL A 135 -4.71 3.66 -1.78
CA VAL A 135 -3.97 2.42 -2.07
C VAL A 135 -2.97 2.63 -3.20
N LEU A 136 -3.32 3.39 -4.25
CA LEU A 136 -2.39 3.78 -5.33
C LEU A 136 -1.22 4.61 -4.80
N ALA A 137 -1.47 5.53 -3.86
CA ALA A 137 -0.41 6.34 -3.27
C ALA A 137 0.57 5.49 -2.46
N ILE A 138 0.07 4.52 -1.69
CA ILE A 138 0.90 3.56 -0.94
C ILE A 138 1.69 2.67 -1.90
N ASP A 139 1.05 2.14 -2.94
CA ASP A 139 1.67 1.27 -3.94
C ASP A 139 2.83 1.98 -4.65
N ALA A 140 2.57 3.16 -5.21
CA ALA A 140 3.58 3.93 -5.93
C ALA A 140 4.78 4.29 -5.03
N PHE A 141 4.54 4.60 -3.74
CA PHE A 141 5.63 4.90 -2.82
C PHE A 141 6.40 3.65 -2.41
N ALA A 142 5.71 2.53 -2.18
CA ALA A 142 6.35 1.24 -1.94
C ALA A 142 7.23 0.81 -3.12
N LEU A 143 6.75 0.96 -4.37
CA LEU A 143 7.53 0.69 -5.58
C LEU A 143 8.78 1.58 -5.71
N ALA A 144 8.67 2.85 -5.35
CA ALA A 144 9.82 3.77 -5.38
C ALA A 144 10.89 3.35 -4.37
N LEU A 145 10.51 3.03 -3.14
CA LEU A 145 11.41 2.54 -2.10
C LEU A 145 11.98 1.17 -2.45
N HIS A 146 11.15 0.25 -2.96
CA HIS A 146 11.60 -1.05 -3.45
C HIS A 146 12.74 -0.90 -4.45
N ALA A 147 12.52 -0.14 -5.53
CA ALA A 147 13.53 0.04 -6.57
C ALA A 147 14.80 0.75 -6.05
N LEU A 148 14.66 1.74 -5.16
CA LEU A 148 15.79 2.39 -4.51
C LEU A 148 16.60 1.39 -3.67
N TYR A 149 15.96 0.61 -2.81
CA TYR A 149 16.62 -0.38 -1.97
C TYR A 149 17.28 -1.50 -2.79
N VAL A 150 16.69 -1.90 -3.92
CA VAL A 150 17.31 -2.85 -4.85
C VAL A 150 18.61 -2.28 -5.41
N LEU A 151 18.65 -1.00 -5.83
CA LEU A 151 19.88 -0.36 -6.29
C LEU A 151 20.93 -0.31 -5.18
N LEU A 152 20.55 0.09 -3.96
CA LEU A 152 21.47 0.14 -2.84
C LEU A 152 22.02 -1.25 -2.49
N ALA A 153 21.20 -2.29 -2.53
CA ALA A 153 21.62 -3.68 -2.30
C ALA A 153 22.60 -4.19 -3.36
N ARG A 154 22.31 -3.94 -4.65
CA ARG A 154 23.18 -4.34 -5.76
C ARG A 154 24.59 -3.74 -5.71
N HIS A 155 24.69 -2.54 -5.15
CA HIS A 155 25.98 -1.86 -4.98
C HIS A 155 26.60 -2.07 -3.60
N ASN A 156 26.09 -3.00 -2.79
CA ASN A 156 26.57 -3.29 -1.43
C ASN A 156 26.64 -2.04 -0.54
N LEU A 157 25.65 -1.14 -0.67
CA LEU A 157 25.58 0.10 0.08
C LEU A 157 24.72 -0.02 1.36
N LEU A 158 23.94 -1.09 1.47
CA LEU A 158 23.14 -1.31 2.66
C LEU A 158 24.04 -1.72 3.83
N PRO A 159 23.81 -1.16 5.03
CA PRO A 159 24.55 -1.58 6.22
C PRO A 159 24.26 -3.05 6.51
N THR A 160 25.31 -3.81 6.76
CA THR A 160 25.18 -5.22 7.15
C THR A 160 24.63 -5.27 8.56
N ALA A 161 23.62 -6.10 8.80
CA ALA A 161 23.07 -6.30 10.12
C ALA A 161 24.15 -6.83 11.05
N THR A 162 24.47 -6.05 12.10
CA THR A 162 25.48 -6.43 13.11
C THR A 162 24.98 -7.53 14.07
N SER A 163 23.69 -7.84 14.04
CA SER A 163 23.15 -8.90 14.85
C SER A 163 23.46 -10.25 14.23
N SER A 164 24.18 -11.07 14.99
CA SER A 164 24.43 -12.49 14.75
C SER A 164 23.14 -13.37 14.70
N GLN A 165 22.01 -12.77 14.45
CA GLN A 165 20.77 -13.51 14.23
C GLN A 165 20.82 -14.16 12.86
N ALA A 166 21.44 -15.15 12.90
CA ALA A 166 21.66 -16.38 12.21
C ALA A 166 20.49 -16.96 11.40
N TYR A 167 19.77 -16.15 10.66
CA TYR A 167 19.01 -16.70 9.55
C TYR A 167 19.87 -16.59 8.30
N SER A 168 20.84 -17.51 8.20
CA SER A 168 21.85 -17.53 7.14
C SER A 168 21.28 -17.71 5.73
N SER A 169 20.03 -18.15 5.61
CA SER A 169 19.34 -18.42 4.35
C SER A 169 18.25 -17.38 4.06
N ALA A 170 18.30 -16.76 2.88
CA ALA A 170 17.26 -15.85 2.41
C ALA A 170 15.87 -16.53 2.37
N ARG A 171 15.82 -17.82 2.05
CA ARG A 171 14.61 -18.64 2.06
C ARG A 171 14.03 -18.75 3.46
N LEU A 172 14.86 -19.04 4.47
CA LEU A 172 14.39 -19.15 5.84
C LEU A 172 13.87 -17.79 6.36
N ARG A 173 14.55 -16.68 6.03
CA ARG A 173 14.05 -15.34 6.35
C ARG A 173 12.68 -15.09 5.74
N TYR A 174 12.51 -15.38 4.46
CA TYR A 174 11.21 -15.24 3.77
C TYR A 174 10.12 -16.06 4.45
N GLU A 175 10.36 -17.35 4.69
CA GLU A 175 9.39 -18.24 5.31
C GLU A 175 8.98 -17.75 6.71
N LEU A 176 9.93 -17.27 7.52
CA LEU A 176 9.64 -16.74 8.85
C LEU A 176 8.86 -15.42 8.81
N ARG A 177 9.19 -14.53 7.87
CA ARG A 177 8.45 -13.27 7.69
C ARG A 177 7.04 -13.49 7.17
N MET A 178 6.84 -14.48 6.31
CA MET A 178 5.53 -14.80 5.73
C MET A 178 4.69 -15.73 6.62
N LYS A 179 5.30 -16.42 7.59
CA LYS A 179 4.58 -17.32 8.50
C LYS A 179 3.34 -16.71 9.17
N PRO A 180 3.34 -15.45 9.63
CA PRO A 180 2.16 -14.80 10.20
C PRO A 180 0.99 -14.66 9.23
N PHE A 181 1.26 -14.67 7.91
CA PHE A 181 0.25 -14.50 6.87
C PHE A 181 -0.34 -15.81 6.37
N ILE A 182 0.33 -16.96 6.62
CA ILE A 182 -0.12 -18.29 6.18
C ILE A 182 -1.53 -18.63 6.69
N PRO A 183 -1.88 -18.42 7.97
CA PRO A 183 -3.22 -18.74 8.48
C PRO A 183 -4.32 -17.88 7.88
N ILE A 184 -3.94 -16.80 7.23
CA ILE A 184 -4.87 -15.82 6.66
C ILE A 184 -5.26 -16.23 5.21
N THR A 185 -4.61 -17.21 4.61
CA THR A 185 -4.87 -17.85 3.32
C THR A 185 -4.96 -16.95 2.09
N LEU A 186 -5.04 -15.64 2.21
CA LEU A 186 -5.19 -14.73 1.06
C LEU A 186 -4.50 -13.37 1.33
N PRO A 187 -3.86 -12.75 0.34
CA PRO A 187 -3.58 -13.34 -0.96
C PRO A 187 -2.67 -14.56 -0.82
N GLN A 188 -2.74 -15.49 -1.77
CA GLN A 188 -1.87 -16.65 -1.78
C GLN A 188 -0.41 -16.19 -1.73
N LEU A 189 0.37 -16.80 -0.84
CA LEU A 189 1.79 -16.49 -0.76
C LEU A 189 2.49 -16.84 -2.07
N VAL A 190 3.31 -15.92 -2.54
CA VAL A 190 4.14 -16.14 -3.72
C VAL A 190 5.21 -17.19 -3.39
N PRO A 191 5.51 -18.16 -4.27
CA PRO A 191 6.63 -19.07 -4.08
C PRO A 191 7.95 -18.32 -3.87
N PHE A 192 8.84 -18.85 -3.03
CA PHE A 192 10.08 -18.16 -2.69
C PHE A 192 10.93 -17.80 -3.93
N GLU A 193 10.96 -18.67 -4.91
CA GLU A 193 11.71 -18.49 -6.15
C GLU A 193 11.18 -17.33 -6.98
N ASP A 194 9.87 -17.17 -7.04
CA ASP A 194 9.22 -16.05 -7.72
C ASP A 194 9.42 -14.76 -6.94
N TYR A 195 9.22 -14.80 -5.62
CA TYR A 195 9.52 -13.68 -4.72
C TYR A 195 10.97 -13.21 -4.90
N GLN A 196 11.94 -14.12 -4.91
CA GLN A 196 13.35 -13.77 -5.02
C GLN A 196 13.64 -13.03 -6.33
N ARG A 197 13.13 -13.53 -7.46
CA ARG A 197 13.32 -12.88 -8.77
C ARG A 197 12.70 -11.48 -8.81
N GLU A 198 11.47 -11.37 -8.37
CA GLU A 198 10.73 -10.11 -8.43
C GLU A 198 11.21 -9.10 -7.40
N ALA A 199 11.54 -9.55 -6.19
CA ALA A 199 11.98 -8.66 -5.11
C ALA A 199 13.35 -8.03 -5.36
N ILE A 200 14.24 -8.66 -6.15
CA ILE A 200 15.55 -8.11 -6.51
C ILE A 200 15.59 -7.54 -7.93
N LEU A 201 14.46 -7.60 -8.67
CA LEU A 201 14.34 -7.17 -10.07
C LEU A 201 15.40 -7.86 -10.95
N GLU A 202 15.53 -9.19 -10.82
CA GLU A 202 16.49 -9.99 -11.57
C GLU A 202 16.32 -9.75 -13.08
N GLY A 203 17.42 -9.54 -13.78
CA GLY A 203 17.41 -9.25 -15.21
C GLY A 203 17.26 -7.78 -15.59
N ASP A 204 16.78 -6.91 -14.71
CA ASP A 204 16.71 -5.47 -14.98
C ASP A 204 18.09 -4.81 -14.83
N SER A 205 18.45 -3.93 -15.76
CA SER A 205 19.67 -3.10 -15.61
C SER A 205 19.49 -2.03 -14.53
N ASP A 206 20.58 -1.53 -13.95
CA ASP A 206 20.55 -0.44 -12.98
C ASP A 206 19.84 0.81 -13.54
N ALA A 207 20.01 1.08 -14.83
CA ALA A 207 19.32 2.17 -15.50
C ALA A 207 17.81 1.96 -15.55
N ALA A 208 17.34 0.74 -15.80
CA ALA A 208 15.93 0.40 -15.81
C ALA A 208 15.31 0.49 -14.40
N VAL A 209 16.03 0.00 -13.38
CA VAL A 209 15.60 0.10 -11.98
C VAL A 209 15.55 1.56 -11.53
N LEU A 210 16.54 2.37 -11.89
CA LEU A 210 16.59 3.81 -11.59
C LEU A 210 15.44 4.57 -12.25
N ASP A 211 15.13 4.25 -13.51
CA ASP A 211 14.00 4.85 -14.23
C ASP A 211 12.66 4.47 -13.55
N ARG A 212 12.51 3.20 -13.15
CA ARG A 212 11.36 2.72 -12.36
C ARG A 212 11.23 3.50 -11.06
N ALA A 213 12.30 3.66 -10.29
CA ALA A 213 12.30 4.42 -9.04
C ALA A 213 11.89 5.88 -9.27
N THR A 214 12.43 6.51 -10.33
CA THR A 214 12.13 7.92 -10.67
C THR A 214 10.68 8.13 -11.07
N ARG A 215 10.10 7.22 -11.86
CA ARG A 215 8.69 7.28 -12.23
C ARG A 215 7.78 7.02 -11.04
N ALA A 216 8.07 5.99 -10.26
CA ALA A 216 7.27 5.61 -9.10
C ALA A 216 7.22 6.73 -8.04
N ILE A 217 8.35 7.40 -7.75
CA ILE A 217 8.34 8.50 -6.77
C ILE A 217 7.58 9.74 -7.26
N ALA A 218 7.62 10.04 -8.55
CA ALA A 218 6.85 11.12 -9.14
C ALA A 218 5.34 10.82 -9.09
N GLU A 219 4.97 9.57 -9.31
CA GLU A 219 3.59 9.10 -9.19
C GLU A 219 3.10 9.10 -7.74
N ALA A 220 3.93 8.61 -6.80
CA ALA A 220 3.63 8.64 -5.38
C ALA A 220 3.33 10.07 -4.88
N ARG A 221 4.16 11.05 -5.24
CA ARG A 221 3.92 12.44 -4.87
C ARG A 221 2.57 12.95 -5.35
N ARG A 222 2.26 12.76 -6.65
CA ARG A 222 0.98 13.18 -7.22
C ARG A 222 -0.21 12.50 -6.54
N ALA A 223 -0.08 11.20 -6.26
CA ALA A 223 -1.13 10.45 -5.60
C ALA A 223 -1.34 10.92 -4.16
N TRP A 224 -0.29 11.15 -3.38
CA TRP A 224 -0.39 11.70 -2.01
C TRP A 224 -0.90 13.14 -1.97
N GLU A 225 -0.56 13.98 -2.94
CA GLU A 225 -1.16 15.32 -3.12
C GLU A 225 -2.66 15.21 -3.38
N SER A 226 -3.09 14.24 -4.20
CA SER A 226 -4.51 13.95 -4.43
C SER A 226 -5.22 13.42 -3.18
N VAL A 227 -4.56 12.54 -2.40
CA VAL A 227 -5.08 12.08 -1.11
C VAL A 227 -5.32 13.26 -0.17
N LEU A 228 -4.35 14.17 -0.05
CA LEU A 228 -4.46 15.37 0.78
C LEU A 228 -5.61 16.29 0.33
N ALA A 229 -5.78 16.46 -0.98
CA ALA A 229 -6.85 17.28 -1.55
C ALA A 229 -8.26 16.70 -1.33
N ASN A 230 -8.38 15.36 -1.31
CA ASN A 230 -9.65 14.68 -1.09
C ASN A 230 -10.15 14.72 0.37
N GLY A 231 -9.30 15.11 1.32
CA GLY A 231 -9.61 15.18 2.75
C GLY A 231 -9.70 13.82 3.45
N ALA A 232 -9.73 13.83 4.78
CA ALA A 232 -9.90 12.63 5.58
C ALA A 232 -11.26 11.97 5.36
N PHE A 233 -11.28 10.64 5.39
CA PHE A 233 -12.53 9.91 5.51
C PHE A 233 -12.92 9.87 6.98
N LEU A 234 -13.80 10.78 7.38
CA LEU A 234 -14.45 10.70 8.66
C LEU A 234 -15.79 9.97 8.45
N PRO A 235 -16.01 8.81 9.11
CA PRO A 235 -17.33 8.24 9.13
C PRO A 235 -18.29 9.30 9.70
N SER A 236 -19.37 9.60 8.97
CA SER A 236 -20.43 10.42 9.52
C SER A 236 -21.10 9.57 10.62
N PHE A 237 -20.65 9.75 11.84
CA PHE A 237 -21.41 9.29 12.98
C PHE A 237 -22.76 10.02 12.93
N ASP A 238 -23.85 9.24 12.96
CA ASP A 238 -25.19 9.79 12.97
C ASP A 238 -25.29 10.77 14.15
N LYS A 239 -25.55 12.03 13.81
CA LYS A 239 -25.49 13.18 14.71
C LYS A 239 -26.55 13.20 15.81
N GLU A 240 -27.25 12.08 16.02
CA GLU A 240 -28.43 12.07 16.89
C GLU A 240 -28.14 11.73 18.36
N GLN A 241 -26.95 11.24 18.73
CA GLN A 241 -26.68 10.74 20.08
C GLN A 241 -25.56 11.39 20.89
N GLU A 242 -24.74 12.29 20.33
CA GLU A 242 -23.70 12.98 21.11
C GLU A 242 -23.88 14.50 21.08
N SER A 243 -23.49 15.18 22.18
CA SER A 243 -23.52 16.64 22.23
C SER A 243 -22.68 17.18 21.05
N LYS A 244 -23.29 17.98 20.20
CA LYS A 244 -22.72 18.47 18.91
C LYS A 244 -21.30 19.05 19.04
N ALA A 245 -20.93 19.60 20.18
CA ALA A 245 -19.63 20.22 20.41
C ALA A 245 -18.49 19.19 20.56
N THR A 246 -18.70 18.09 21.28
CA THR A 246 -17.66 17.07 21.54
C THR A 246 -17.38 16.25 20.27
N ALA A 247 -18.42 15.84 19.55
CA ALA A 247 -18.28 15.11 18.29
C ALA A 247 -17.54 15.94 17.22
N THR A 248 -17.79 17.24 17.15
CA THR A 248 -17.12 18.14 16.21
C THR A 248 -15.63 18.32 16.56
N ALA A 249 -15.29 18.48 17.84
CA ALA A 249 -13.89 18.62 18.28
C ALA A 249 -13.07 17.35 18.00
N THR A 250 -13.64 16.17 18.26
CA THR A 250 -12.98 14.87 17.98
C THR A 250 -12.77 14.67 16.47
N ALA A 251 -13.78 14.99 15.65
CA ALA A 251 -13.66 14.88 14.19
C ALA A 251 -12.58 15.81 13.64
N THR A 252 -12.47 17.03 14.15
CA THR A 252 -11.42 17.99 13.74
C THR A 252 -10.03 17.48 14.14
N ALA A 253 -9.88 16.96 15.35
CA ALA A 253 -8.61 16.41 15.82
C ALA A 253 -8.12 15.23 14.96
N ILE A 254 -9.02 14.31 14.60
CA ILE A 254 -8.71 13.17 13.71
C ILE A 254 -8.33 13.66 12.31
N GLU A 255 -9.02 14.68 11.78
CA GLU A 255 -8.68 15.26 10.48
C GLU A 255 -7.32 15.93 10.48
N ASP A 256 -6.98 16.66 11.56
CA ASP A 256 -5.69 17.33 11.70
C ASP A 256 -4.54 16.34 11.84
N GLU A 257 -4.73 15.24 12.59
CA GLU A 257 -3.78 14.14 12.71
C GLU A 257 -3.54 13.48 11.35
N TRP A 258 -4.61 13.08 10.67
CA TRP A 258 -4.54 12.50 9.33
C TRP A 258 -3.82 13.43 8.32
N ARG A 259 -4.12 14.74 8.34
CA ARG A 259 -3.44 15.73 7.48
C ARG A 259 -1.95 15.82 7.78
N ARG A 260 -1.56 15.68 9.03
CA ARG A 260 -0.17 15.66 9.46
C ARG A 260 0.53 14.44 8.89
N ASP A 261 -0.06 13.25 9.04
CA ASP A 261 0.49 12.00 8.53
C ASP A 261 0.69 12.02 7.01
N VAL A 262 -0.28 12.54 6.27
CA VAL A 262 -0.15 12.68 4.81
C VAL A 262 0.96 13.67 4.45
N LYS A 263 1.10 14.79 5.16
CA LYS A 263 2.18 15.75 4.93
C LYS A 263 3.55 15.17 5.25
N ASP A 264 3.65 14.38 6.30
CA ASP A 264 4.91 13.70 6.66
C ASP A 264 5.27 12.63 5.65
N THR A 265 4.29 11.90 5.10
CA THR A 265 4.53 11.00 3.97
C THR A 265 4.98 11.75 2.70
N LEU A 266 4.43 12.92 2.42
CA LEU A 266 4.92 13.78 1.32
C LEU A 266 6.37 14.24 1.53
N ARG A 267 6.77 14.55 2.78
CA ARG A 267 8.18 14.83 3.12
C ARG A 267 9.06 13.60 2.89
N ALA A 268 8.58 12.41 3.27
CA ALA A 268 9.24 11.15 2.99
C ALA A 268 9.44 10.91 1.48
N CYS A 269 8.44 11.24 0.66
CA CYS A 269 8.56 11.20 -0.81
C CYS A 269 9.64 12.17 -1.33
N ILE A 270 9.74 13.37 -0.76
CA ILE A 270 10.79 14.34 -1.13
C ILE A 270 12.17 13.78 -0.78
N GLY A 271 12.36 13.25 0.43
CA GLY A 271 13.60 12.62 0.85
C GLY A 271 14.01 11.44 -0.03
N THR A 272 13.05 10.59 -0.40
CA THR A 272 13.28 9.48 -1.34
C THR A 272 13.69 10.00 -2.72
N SER A 273 13.07 11.07 -3.20
CA SER A 273 13.43 11.70 -4.48
C SER A 273 14.87 12.24 -4.45
N ILE A 274 15.30 12.84 -3.34
CA ILE A 274 16.69 13.29 -3.15
C ILE A 274 17.64 12.09 -3.16
N ALA A 275 17.33 11.03 -2.44
CA ALA A 275 18.13 9.81 -2.39
C ALA A 275 18.30 9.19 -3.79
N ILE A 276 17.22 9.08 -4.56
CA ILE A 276 17.24 8.60 -5.96
C ILE A 276 18.12 9.51 -6.82
N GLY A 277 18.00 10.83 -6.67
CA GLY A 277 18.84 11.81 -7.40
C GLY A 277 20.32 11.66 -7.09
N THR A 278 20.69 11.42 -5.84
CA THR A 278 22.07 11.19 -5.41
C THR A 278 22.64 9.89 -6.01
N VAL A 279 21.86 8.79 -5.97
CA VAL A 279 22.26 7.52 -6.60
C VAL A 279 22.43 7.69 -8.11
N LYS A 280 21.50 8.39 -8.77
CA LYS A 280 21.55 8.68 -10.21
C LYS A 280 22.83 9.42 -10.58
N LYS A 281 23.19 10.44 -9.81
CA LYS A 281 24.42 11.21 -10.03
C LYS A 281 25.67 10.32 -9.92
N ALA A 282 25.77 9.54 -8.86
CA ALA A 282 26.90 8.65 -8.64
C ALA A 282 27.04 7.57 -9.73
N LEU A 283 25.93 7.02 -10.22
CA LEU A 283 25.95 6.09 -11.36
C LEU A 283 26.41 6.75 -12.67
N ALA A 284 25.97 8.00 -12.92
CA ALA A 284 26.40 8.75 -14.09
C ALA A 284 27.90 9.11 -14.05
N GLU A 285 28.41 9.51 -12.89
CA GLU A 285 29.86 9.79 -12.69
C GLU A 285 30.72 8.55 -12.90
N ARG A 286 30.24 7.39 -12.42
CA ARG A 286 30.90 6.09 -12.64
C ARG A 286 30.94 5.73 -14.13
N SER A 287 29.89 5.96 -14.89
CA SER A 287 29.83 5.64 -16.32
C SER A 287 30.67 6.57 -17.17
N SER A 288 30.94 7.80 -16.73
CA SER A 288 31.71 8.80 -17.43
C SER A 288 33.22 8.65 -17.20
N SER A 289 33.65 8.01 -16.11
CA SER A 289 35.08 7.78 -15.83
C SER A 289 35.62 6.59 -16.64
N LYS A 290 36.18 6.90 -17.82
CA LYS A 290 36.64 6.00 -18.89
C LYS A 290 37.84 5.10 -18.58
N LYS A 291 38.30 4.93 -17.36
CA LYS A 291 39.42 4.06 -17.00
C LYS A 291 39.05 3.07 -15.91
N ASP A 292 39.09 1.79 -16.27
CA ASP A 292 39.25 0.61 -15.38
C ASP A 292 38.33 0.41 -14.18
N SER A 293 37.10 0.90 -14.20
CA SER A 293 36.23 0.88 -13.00
C SER A 293 35.04 -0.10 -13.04
N GLN A 294 35.14 -1.16 -13.84
CA GLN A 294 34.23 -2.31 -13.67
C GLN A 294 34.49 -3.03 -12.33
N GLY A 295 34.00 -2.48 -11.23
CA GLY A 295 34.24 -3.04 -9.91
C GLY A 295 34.48 -2.00 -8.82
N SER A 296 34.69 -0.73 -9.16
CA SER A 296 34.87 0.31 -8.14
C SER A 296 33.55 0.58 -7.41
N PRO A 297 33.52 0.55 -6.05
CA PRO A 297 32.33 0.86 -5.27
C PRO A 297 31.85 2.28 -5.54
N LEU A 298 30.54 2.51 -5.50
CA LEU A 298 30.00 3.86 -5.57
C LEU A 298 30.46 4.68 -4.36
N ASN A 299 30.82 5.94 -4.60
CA ASN A 299 31.29 6.84 -3.54
C ASN A 299 30.12 7.42 -2.72
N LEU A 300 29.31 6.52 -2.16
CA LEU A 300 28.11 6.85 -1.38
C LEU A 300 28.19 6.25 0.02
N THR A 301 27.57 6.95 0.98
CA THR A 301 27.26 6.44 2.31
C THR A 301 25.75 6.40 2.45
N VAL A 302 25.23 5.30 2.99
CA VAL A 302 23.81 5.11 3.23
C VAL A 302 23.58 4.91 4.71
N GLU A 303 22.67 5.70 5.26
CA GLU A 303 22.21 5.57 6.64
C GLU A 303 20.74 5.19 6.61
N ILE A 304 20.39 4.11 7.32
CA ILE A 304 19.01 3.69 7.50
C ILE A 304 18.52 4.29 8.83
N PRO A 305 17.44 5.08 8.84
CA PRO A 305 16.94 5.69 10.08
C PRO A 305 16.40 4.61 11.03
N GLU A 306 16.81 4.70 12.28
CA GLU A 306 16.34 3.85 13.36
C GLU A 306 15.10 4.44 14.05
N VAL A 307 14.40 3.62 14.83
CA VAL A 307 13.27 4.06 15.67
C VAL A 307 13.72 5.20 16.58
N GLY A 308 12.96 6.30 16.62
CA GLY A 308 13.30 7.50 17.40
C GLY A 308 14.36 8.40 16.77
N SER A 309 14.87 8.08 15.57
CA SER A 309 15.79 8.95 14.84
C SER A 309 15.13 10.28 14.47
N LYS A 310 15.87 11.39 14.67
CA LYS A 310 15.43 12.73 14.25
C LYS A 310 15.25 12.87 12.74
N ASN A 311 15.83 11.97 11.95
CA ASN A 311 15.75 11.96 10.50
C ASN A 311 14.56 11.13 9.98
N ARG A 312 13.76 10.57 10.87
CA ARG A 312 12.59 9.79 10.51
C ARG A 312 11.39 10.73 10.31
N TRP A 313 10.93 10.86 9.08
CA TRP A 313 9.83 11.76 8.76
C TRP A 313 8.44 11.16 8.99
N HIS A 314 8.36 9.81 8.88
CA HIS A 314 7.11 9.08 9.09
C HIS A 314 7.41 7.69 9.61
N ASP A 315 6.70 7.26 10.64
CA ASP A 315 6.97 5.97 11.28
C ASP A 315 6.70 4.77 10.37
N TRP A 316 5.79 4.90 9.41
CA TRP A 316 5.41 3.85 8.48
C TRP A 316 6.33 3.69 7.25
N TRP A 317 7.35 4.54 7.13
CA TRP A 317 8.24 4.54 5.96
C TRP A 317 9.69 4.66 6.38
N VAL A 318 10.50 3.71 5.98
CA VAL A 318 11.95 3.77 6.18
C VAL A 318 12.57 4.36 4.92
N VAL A 319 12.97 5.63 5.01
CA VAL A 319 13.58 6.35 3.89
C VAL A 319 15.09 6.42 4.12
N PRO A 320 15.93 5.84 3.23
CA PRO A 320 17.37 5.86 3.41
C PRO A 320 17.91 7.26 3.19
N CYS A 321 18.84 7.69 4.04
CA CYS A 321 19.64 8.89 3.83
C CYS A 321 20.88 8.51 3.00
N VAL A 322 20.95 9.02 1.77
CA VAL A 322 22.06 8.71 0.84
C VAL A 322 22.91 9.97 0.67
N LEU A 323 24.18 9.87 1.04
CA LEU A 323 25.14 10.98 1.04
C LEU A 323 26.35 10.62 0.18
N GLU A 324 26.91 11.61 -0.51
CA GLU A 324 28.22 11.47 -1.16
C GLU A 324 29.31 11.42 -0.09
N LYS A 325 30.21 10.43 -0.20
CA LYS A 325 31.40 10.40 0.66
C LYS A 325 32.28 11.60 0.34
N LYS A 326 32.51 12.44 1.35
CA LYS A 326 33.50 13.53 1.20
C LYS A 326 34.87 12.93 0.92
N ALA A 327 35.51 13.37 -0.15
CA ALA A 327 36.91 13.00 -0.41
C ALA A 327 37.73 13.38 0.83
N ALA A 328 38.48 12.41 1.36
CA ALA A 328 39.38 12.72 2.47
C ALA A 328 40.33 13.84 2.00
N PRO A 329 40.58 14.89 2.82
CA PRO A 329 41.48 15.93 2.46
C PRO A 329 42.84 15.27 2.12
N LYS A 330 43.34 15.50 0.90
CA LYS A 330 44.66 15.06 0.53
C LYS A 330 45.67 15.67 1.53
N LYS A 331 46.27 14.82 2.36
CA LYS A 331 47.36 15.22 3.23
C LYS A 331 48.61 15.56 2.39
#